data_aca069ad7f5e90496a6d30502b5d8c26
#
_entry.id   aca069ad7f5e90496a6d30502b5d8c26
#
_cell.length_a   1.000
_cell.length_b   1.000
_cell.length_c   1.000
_cell.angle_alpha   90.00
_cell.angle_beta   90.00
_cell.angle_gamma   90.00
#
_symmetry.space_group_name_H-M   'P 1'
#
loop_
_entity.id
_entity.type
_entity.pdbx_description
1 polymer ?
#
loop_
_entity_poly.entity_id
_entity_poly.type
_entity_poly.pdbx_seq_one_letter_code
_entity_poly.pdbx_strand_id
1 'polypeptide(L)'
;MKVLFIYPNIIFKNYPLGLSHMGIGSLSAVLKRDGHNVSVLNIYKKIDKKTFIERVVRERPDLIAFSATANMFFYVERFCKWLLQDNLKFKTICGGVHVTLAPQEVIKTAGIDMVCIGEGETALTELCRKLSQGEDINSIDNLWIKTENGIKKNPIGPLLENLDELPFPDMDIFNKSELTAESMGILPITASRGCFYNCVYCCNHALRGIYPNGDKYLRFRSPGNVVSEIKAILSRDSSFASIRFYDDILYQNKIWAKEFTLLYKREVRLPFSCNIRPELVDEETVSLLQEAGCDMICMGIESGNDNIRNNILKRKTSKDQIRRAFNLFKPTGMKVHAFNMVGIPFEKPSDVLETIKLNSEFSPDTFHIPILYPFMGTELYDVSKKEGFISDRKVGSFFNDSILNLPTIHRFYILMFQRYFVIFVRLYSQLMRLPKALSRISIATLDFLLKNFIIALCLNGLRALINPLKASLTWMQHLIDNKTRPWPNQYE
;
A
#
# COMPACT_ATOMS: atom_id res chain seq x y z
N MET A 1 -3.62 -6.11 -30.36
CA MET A 1 -3.25 -7.28 -29.53
C MET A 1 -4.22 -7.42 -28.36
N LYS A 2 -4.34 -8.64 -27.79
CA LYS A 2 -5.05 -8.88 -26.55
C LYS A 2 -4.06 -9.04 -25.39
N VAL A 3 -4.12 -8.12 -24.43
CA VAL A 3 -3.27 -8.10 -23.23
C VAL A 3 -4.10 -8.55 -22.03
N LEU A 4 -3.65 -9.61 -21.34
CA LEU A 4 -4.25 -10.08 -20.09
C LEU A 4 -3.37 -9.69 -18.92
N PHE A 5 -3.86 -8.76 -18.09
CA PHE A 5 -3.24 -8.52 -16.79
C PHE A 5 -3.62 -9.64 -15.82
N ILE A 6 -2.64 -10.23 -15.15
CA ILE A 6 -2.86 -11.14 -14.02
C ILE A 6 -2.38 -10.46 -12.75
N TYR A 7 -3.32 -10.14 -11.88
CA TYR A 7 -3.06 -9.44 -10.63
C TYR A 7 -3.33 -10.34 -9.43
N PRO A 8 -2.27 -10.83 -8.74
CA PRO A 8 -2.42 -11.65 -7.54
C PRO A 8 -2.76 -10.77 -6.33
N ASN A 9 -4.02 -10.44 -6.16
CA ASN A 9 -4.57 -9.51 -5.18
C ASN A 9 -4.86 -10.17 -3.82
N ILE A 10 -4.10 -11.21 -3.45
CA ILE A 10 -4.30 -11.97 -2.21
C ILE A 10 -3.45 -11.35 -1.10
N ILE A 11 -3.89 -10.22 -0.56
CA ILE A 11 -3.13 -9.44 0.43
C ILE A 11 -3.38 -9.95 1.85
N PHE A 12 -4.61 -10.33 2.16
CA PHE A 12 -5.00 -10.71 3.51
C PHE A 12 -5.72 -12.06 3.52
N LYS A 13 -5.34 -12.92 4.47
CA LYS A 13 -5.96 -14.24 4.63
C LYS A 13 -7.46 -14.17 4.92
N ASN A 14 -7.92 -13.08 5.54
CA ASN A 14 -9.28 -12.89 6.04
C ASN A 14 -10.07 -11.80 5.29
N TYR A 15 -9.50 -11.18 4.27
CA TYR A 15 -10.22 -10.20 3.45
C TYR A 15 -10.96 -10.90 2.34
N PRO A 16 -12.28 -10.73 2.24
CA PRO A 16 -13.09 -11.41 1.23
C PRO A 16 -12.89 -10.86 -0.17
N LEU A 17 -12.37 -9.62 -0.30
CA LEU A 17 -12.26 -8.88 -1.56
C LEU A 17 -10.84 -8.34 -1.78
N GLY A 18 -10.53 -7.99 -3.02
CA GLY A 18 -9.26 -7.41 -3.43
C GLY A 18 -9.16 -5.90 -3.17
N LEU A 19 -8.03 -5.33 -3.54
CA LEU A 19 -7.81 -3.88 -3.56
C LEU A 19 -7.73 -3.38 -5.00
N SER A 20 -8.11 -2.12 -5.22
CA SER A 20 -7.94 -1.42 -6.49
C SER A 20 -6.47 -1.32 -6.88
N HIS A 21 -6.19 -1.34 -8.16
CA HIS A 21 -4.85 -1.16 -8.68
C HIS A 21 -4.80 -0.07 -9.74
N MET A 22 -4.59 1.18 -9.31
CA MET A 22 -4.56 2.37 -10.17
C MET A 22 -3.55 2.24 -11.32
N GLY A 23 -2.38 1.61 -11.06
CA GLY A 23 -1.37 1.39 -12.10
C GLY A 23 -1.85 0.47 -13.23
N ILE A 24 -2.60 -0.62 -12.94
CA ILE A 24 -3.20 -1.45 -13.99
C ILE A 24 -4.28 -0.66 -14.74
N GLY A 25 -5.08 0.14 -14.03
CA GLY A 25 -6.05 1.04 -14.65
C GLY A 25 -5.41 2.03 -15.61
N SER A 26 -4.27 2.64 -15.22
CA SER A 26 -3.50 3.54 -16.09
C SER A 26 -2.96 2.82 -17.33
N LEU A 27 -2.33 1.64 -17.14
CA LEU A 27 -1.82 0.83 -18.24
C LEU A 27 -2.93 0.36 -19.20
N SER A 28 -4.08 -0.04 -18.65
CA SER A 28 -5.25 -0.40 -19.46
C SER A 28 -5.73 0.77 -20.32
N ALA A 29 -5.81 1.96 -19.70
CA ALA A 29 -6.29 3.15 -20.39
C ALA A 29 -5.41 3.55 -21.58
N VAL A 30 -4.08 3.55 -21.42
CA VAL A 30 -3.16 3.87 -22.53
C VAL A 30 -3.19 2.81 -23.61
N LEU A 31 -3.23 1.52 -23.27
CA LEU A 31 -3.31 0.43 -24.23
C LEU A 31 -4.63 0.45 -25.02
N LYS A 32 -5.77 0.72 -24.38
CA LYS A 32 -7.07 0.86 -25.04
C LYS A 32 -7.12 2.08 -25.95
N ARG A 33 -6.52 3.22 -25.54
CA ARG A 33 -6.36 4.40 -26.39
C ARG A 33 -5.63 4.07 -27.69
N ASP A 34 -4.63 3.19 -27.61
CA ASP A 34 -3.83 2.75 -28.76
C ASP A 34 -4.45 1.54 -29.50
N GLY A 35 -5.72 1.21 -29.25
CA GLY A 35 -6.49 0.20 -30.00
C GLY A 35 -6.25 -1.25 -29.57
N HIS A 36 -5.62 -1.49 -28.41
CA HIS A 36 -5.42 -2.84 -27.89
C HIS A 36 -6.62 -3.31 -27.04
N ASN A 37 -6.88 -4.61 -27.04
CA ASN A 37 -7.89 -5.22 -26.18
C ASN A 37 -7.24 -5.61 -24.85
N VAL A 38 -7.80 -5.15 -23.73
CA VAL A 38 -7.22 -5.35 -22.41
C VAL A 38 -8.23 -5.99 -21.48
N SER A 39 -7.82 -7.03 -20.77
CA SER A 39 -8.60 -7.67 -19.72
C SER A 39 -7.75 -7.89 -18.46
N VAL A 40 -8.40 -8.09 -17.31
CA VAL A 40 -7.75 -8.37 -16.02
C VAL A 40 -8.28 -9.65 -15.39
N LEU A 41 -7.38 -10.50 -14.96
CA LEU A 41 -7.63 -11.62 -14.08
C LEU A 41 -7.25 -11.21 -12.65
N ASN A 42 -8.21 -10.61 -11.94
CA ASN A 42 -8.06 -10.22 -10.55
C ASN A 42 -8.19 -11.45 -9.65
N ILE A 43 -7.10 -11.90 -9.01
CA ILE A 43 -7.07 -13.11 -8.17
C ILE A 43 -6.99 -12.67 -6.70
N TYR A 44 -8.13 -12.43 -6.08
CA TYR A 44 -8.25 -11.97 -4.70
C TYR A 44 -8.55 -13.10 -3.69
N LYS A 45 -8.73 -14.33 -4.19
CA LYS A 45 -8.90 -15.56 -3.39
C LYS A 45 -7.94 -16.64 -3.87
N LYS A 46 -7.69 -17.63 -3.01
CA LYS A 46 -6.92 -18.79 -3.43
C LYS A 46 -7.58 -19.45 -4.62
N ILE A 47 -6.82 -19.72 -5.65
CA ILE A 47 -7.22 -20.40 -6.87
C ILE A 47 -6.39 -21.68 -7.02
N ASP A 48 -7.00 -22.75 -7.51
CA ASP A 48 -6.30 -23.97 -7.92
C ASP A 48 -5.76 -23.86 -9.35
N LYS A 49 -4.85 -24.76 -9.71
CA LYS A 49 -4.19 -24.77 -11.03
C LYS A 49 -5.18 -24.90 -12.17
N LYS A 50 -6.15 -25.83 -12.07
CA LYS A 50 -7.12 -26.10 -13.15
C LYS A 50 -7.94 -24.86 -13.46
N THR A 51 -8.56 -24.28 -12.43
CA THR A 51 -9.36 -23.05 -12.55
C THR A 51 -8.54 -21.87 -13.11
N PHE A 52 -7.30 -21.72 -12.68
CA PHE A 52 -6.41 -20.68 -13.20
C PHE A 52 -6.15 -20.86 -14.70
N ILE A 53 -5.74 -22.05 -15.12
CA ILE A 53 -5.44 -22.35 -16.52
C ILE A 53 -6.66 -22.17 -17.40
N GLU A 54 -7.84 -22.68 -16.99
CA GLU A 54 -9.09 -22.52 -17.74
C GLU A 54 -9.44 -21.04 -17.97
N ARG A 55 -9.24 -20.18 -16.95
CA ARG A 55 -9.48 -18.74 -17.06
C ARG A 55 -8.50 -18.07 -18.03
N VAL A 56 -7.21 -18.38 -17.96
CA VAL A 56 -6.20 -17.83 -18.86
C VAL A 56 -6.44 -18.26 -20.31
N VAL A 57 -6.70 -19.54 -20.56
CA VAL A 57 -6.95 -20.08 -21.91
C VAL A 57 -8.21 -19.49 -22.54
N ARG A 58 -9.27 -19.28 -21.75
CA ARG A 58 -10.51 -18.63 -22.20
C ARG A 58 -10.27 -17.21 -22.73
N GLU A 59 -9.34 -16.47 -22.10
CA GLU A 59 -8.99 -15.12 -22.53
C GLU A 59 -8.23 -15.10 -23.87
N ARG A 60 -7.54 -16.15 -24.25
CA ARG A 60 -6.70 -16.22 -25.47
C ARG A 60 -5.78 -14.99 -25.61
N PRO A 61 -4.93 -14.69 -24.63
CA PRO A 61 -4.09 -13.49 -24.66
C PRO A 61 -2.92 -13.67 -25.66
N ASP A 62 -2.54 -12.56 -26.32
CA ASP A 62 -1.27 -12.47 -27.06
C ASP A 62 -0.11 -12.19 -26.11
N LEU A 63 -0.38 -11.45 -25.01
CA LEU A 63 0.58 -11.08 -23.98
C LEU A 63 -0.05 -11.23 -22.60
N ILE A 64 0.64 -11.91 -21.70
CA ILE A 64 0.31 -11.95 -20.27
C ILE A 64 1.18 -10.93 -19.54
N ALA A 65 0.56 -9.99 -18.83
CA ALA A 65 1.22 -8.97 -18.03
C ALA A 65 0.94 -9.18 -16.53
N PHE A 66 1.99 -9.46 -15.74
CA PHE A 66 1.89 -9.54 -14.29
C PHE A 66 2.21 -8.19 -13.66
N SER A 67 1.48 -7.81 -12.61
CA SER A 67 1.85 -6.72 -11.72
C SER A 67 2.00 -7.25 -10.30
N ALA A 68 3.14 -7.00 -9.65
CA ALA A 68 3.41 -7.57 -8.34
C ALA A 68 4.12 -6.60 -7.38
N THR A 69 3.70 -6.65 -6.13
CA THR A 69 4.46 -6.19 -4.97
C THR A 69 5.27 -7.36 -4.37
N ALA A 70 6.20 -7.08 -3.47
CA ALA A 70 7.11 -8.10 -2.93
C ALA A 70 6.38 -9.30 -2.26
N ASN A 71 5.30 -9.02 -1.53
CA ASN A 71 4.51 -10.05 -0.86
C ASN A 71 3.57 -10.83 -1.81
N MET A 72 3.42 -10.38 -3.06
CA MET A 72 2.58 -11.05 -4.07
C MET A 72 3.42 -11.86 -5.07
N PHE A 73 4.71 -11.60 -5.17
CA PHE A 73 5.56 -12.14 -6.23
C PHE A 73 5.61 -13.68 -6.23
N PHE A 74 5.57 -14.33 -5.07
CA PHE A 74 5.54 -15.80 -5.01
C PHE A 74 4.29 -16.41 -5.67
N TYR A 75 3.18 -15.66 -5.80
CA TYR A 75 2.04 -16.09 -6.61
C TYR A 75 2.34 -16.00 -8.10
N VAL A 76 3.06 -14.96 -8.54
CA VAL A 76 3.51 -14.86 -9.94
C VAL A 76 4.39 -16.04 -10.30
N GLU A 77 5.38 -16.39 -9.46
CA GLU A 77 6.23 -17.59 -9.65
C GLU A 77 5.38 -18.86 -9.78
N ARG A 78 4.36 -19.02 -8.93
CA ARG A 78 3.44 -20.15 -8.97
C ARG A 78 2.63 -20.20 -10.26
N PHE A 79 2.10 -19.07 -10.70
CA PHE A 79 1.30 -18.98 -11.93
C PHE A 79 2.15 -19.25 -13.16
N CYS A 80 3.34 -18.71 -13.26
CA CYS A 80 4.31 -19.04 -14.31
C CYS A 80 4.62 -20.55 -14.36
N LYS A 81 4.87 -21.16 -13.17
CA LYS A 81 5.08 -22.60 -13.08
C LYS A 81 3.89 -23.42 -13.59
N TRP A 82 2.66 -23.00 -13.29
CA TRP A 82 1.46 -23.69 -13.77
C TRP A 82 1.30 -23.58 -15.29
N LEU A 83 1.56 -22.40 -15.89
CA LEU A 83 1.55 -22.22 -17.34
C LEU A 83 2.56 -23.13 -18.04
N LEU A 84 3.79 -23.20 -17.53
CA LEU A 84 4.85 -24.08 -18.06
C LEU A 84 4.50 -25.56 -17.95
N GLN A 85 3.93 -26.00 -16.83
CA GLN A 85 3.52 -27.39 -16.62
C GLN A 85 2.43 -27.87 -17.59
N ASP A 86 1.61 -26.97 -18.10
CA ASP A 86 0.56 -27.26 -19.08
C ASP A 86 1.02 -26.96 -20.51
N ASN A 87 2.35 -26.77 -20.73
CA ASN A 87 2.96 -26.46 -22.04
C ASN A 87 2.36 -25.22 -22.74
N LEU A 88 1.81 -24.29 -21.97
CA LEU A 88 1.25 -23.06 -22.50
C LEU A 88 2.35 -22.03 -22.72
N LYS A 89 2.61 -21.70 -23.98
CA LYS A 89 3.65 -20.75 -24.39
C LYS A 89 3.03 -19.40 -24.72
N PHE A 90 2.85 -18.57 -23.72
CA PHE A 90 2.48 -17.16 -23.89
C PHE A 90 3.71 -16.29 -23.76
N LYS A 91 3.75 -15.17 -24.48
CA LYS A 91 4.68 -14.07 -24.15
C LYS A 91 4.29 -13.48 -22.81
N THR A 92 5.27 -13.27 -21.93
CA THR A 92 5.02 -12.82 -20.57
C THR A 92 5.87 -11.60 -20.23
N ILE A 93 5.27 -10.63 -19.54
CA ILE A 93 5.97 -9.48 -18.96
C ILE A 93 5.55 -9.33 -17.49
N CYS A 94 6.49 -8.98 -16.64
CA CYS A 94 6.23 -8.66 -15.23
C CYS A 94 6.67 -7.24 -14.91
N GLY A 95 5.79 -6.47 -14.25
CA GLY A 95 6.05 -5.11 -13.80
C GLY A 95 5.62 -4.89 -12.34
N GLY A 96 5.66 -3.63 -11.91
CA GLY A 96 5.29 -3.21 -10.57
C GLY A 96 6.50 -2.95 -9.66
N VAL A 97 6.24 -2.50 -8.44
CA VAL A 97 7.26 -2.00 -7.51
C VAL A 97 8.33 -3.06 -7.19
N HIS A 98 7.93 -4.31 -6.97
CA HIS A 98 8.90 -5.37 -6.68
C HIS A 98 9.86 -5.61 -7.84
N VAL A 99 9.32 -5.68 -9.04
CA VAL A 99 10.12 -5.88 -10.27
C VAL A 99 11.10 -4.74 -10.47
N THR A 100 10.63 -3.52 -10.27
CA THR A 100 11.43 -2.31 -10.41
C THR A 100 12.63 -2.29 -9.45
N LEU A 101 12.45 -2.77 -8.23
CA LEU A 101 13.50 -2.79 -7.20
C LEU A 101 14.37 -4.06 -7.22
N ALA A 102 13.88 -5.15 -7.80
CA ALA A 102 14.59 -6.44 -7.85
C ALA A 102 14.56 -7.10 -9.25
N PRO A 103 14.85 -6.36 -10.36
CA PRO A 103 14.69 -6.88 -11.71
C PRO A 103 15.59 -8.09 -12.01
N GLN A 104 16.79 -8.16 -11.40
CA GLN A 104 17.74 -9.26 -11.57
C GLN A 104 17.18 -10.60 -11.04
N GLU A 105 16.36 -10.57 -10.01
CA GLU A 105 15.76 -11.77 -9.43
C GLU A 105 14.53 -12.17 -10.24
N VAL A 106 13.67 -11.19 -10.55
CA VAL A 106 12.42 -11.45 -11.24
C VAL A 106 12.66 -11.98 -12.66
N ILE A 107 13.58 -11.42 -13.43
CA ILE A 107 13.87 -11.87 -14.79
C ILE A 107 14.38 -13.32 -14.85
N LYS A 108 14.99 -13.85 -13.77
CA LYS A 108 15.45 -15.24 -13.71
C LYS A 108 14.31 -16.24 -13.54
N THR A 109 13.13 -15.80 -13.12
CA THR A 109 11.98 -16.68 -12.91
C THR A 109 11.59 -17.37 -14.21
N ALA A 110 11.44 -18.69 -14.16
CA ALA A 110 10.99 -19.47 -15.31
C ALA A 110 9.56 -19.06 -15.71
N GLY A 111 9.33 -18.83 -17.00
CA GLY A 111 8.04 -18.40 -17.52
C GLY A 111 7.82 -16.88 -17.45
N ILE A 112 8.84 -16.09 -17.11
CA ILE A 112 8.87 -14.63 -17.33
C ILE A 112 9.87 -14.36 -18.45
N ASP A 113 9.43 -13.77 -19.55
CA ASP A 113 10.27 -13.44 -20.71
C ASP A 113 10.83 -12.02 -20.61
N MET A 114 10.06 -11.10 -20.05
CA MET A 114 10.38 -9.69 -19.96
C MET A 114 10.05 -9.12 -18.59
N VAL A 115 10.78 -8.09 -18.17
CA VAL A 115 10.44 -7.27 -17.02
C VAL A 115 10.38 -5.80 -17.40
N CYS A 116 9.41 -5.07 -16.82
CA CYS A 116 9.29 -3.62 -16.99
C CYS A 116 9.72 -2.95 -15.68
N ILE A 117 10.73 -2.08 -15.78
CA ILE A 117 11.33 -1.36 -14.66
C ILE A 117 10.82 0.07 -14.67
N GLY A 118 10.25 0.52 -13.56
CA GLY A 118 9.68 1.87 -13.47
C GLY A 118 8.26 1.99 -14.01
N GLU A 119 7.94 3.14 -14.59
CA GLU A 119 6.63 3.42 -15.19
C GLU A 119 6.47 2.66 -16.50
N GLY A 120 5.34 2.03 -16.70
CA GLY A 120 5.11 1.08 -17.79
C GLY A 120 4.30 1.64 -18.96
N GLU A 121 3.73 2.84 -18.87
CA GLU A 121 2.81 3.36 -19.86
C GLU A 121 3.43 3.42 -21.24
N THR A 122 4.57 4.09 -21.38
CA THR A 122 5.28 4.20 -22.67
C THR A 122 5.84 2.85 -23.12
N ALA A 123 6.53 2.15 -22.20
CA ALA A 123 7.21 0.90 -22.52
C ALA A 123 6.24 -0.21 -22.98
N LEU A 124 5.10 -0.37 -22.30
CA LEU A 124 4.12 -1.39 -22.62
C LEU A 124 3.34 -1.07 -23.91
N THR A 125 3.04 0.20 -24.14
CA THR A 125 2.42 0.68 -25.38
C THR A 125 3.34 0.40 -26.57
N GLU A 126 4.62 0.77 -26.49
CA GLU A 126 5.60 0.51 -27.54
C GLU A 126 5.81 -1.00 -27.76
N LEU A 127 5.89 -1.78 -26.67
CA LEU A 127 5.99 -3.25 -26.76
C LEU A 127 4.81 -3.84 -27.53
N CYS A 128 3.58 -3.47 -27.20
CA CYS A 128 2.38 -3.99 -27.84
C CYS A 128 2.30 -3.57 -29.32
N ARG A 129 2.66 -2.32 -29.64
CA ARG A 129 2.74 -1.84 -31.02
C ARG A 129 3.74 -2.67 -31.83
N LYS A 130 4.98 -2.79 -31.38
CA LYS A 130 6.04 -3.53 -32.04
C LYS A 130 5.70 -5.02 -32.20
N LEU A 131 5.18 -5.67 -31.15
CA LEU A 131 4.75 -7.07 -31.23
C LEU A 131 3.62 -7.28 -32.27
N SER A 132 2.67 -6.35 -32.39
CA SER A 132 1.57 -6.44 -33.36
C SER A 132 2.04 -6.28 -34.81
N GLN A 133 3.15 -5.59 -35.02
CA GLN A 133 3.75 -5.32 -36.33
C GLN A 133 4.88 -6.30 -36.67
N GLY A 134 5.26 -7.19 -35.78
CA GLY A 134 6.39 -8.10 -35.97
C GLY A 134 7.76 -7.40 -35.92
N GLU A 135 7.83 -6.21 -35.30
CA GLU A 135 9.07 -5.45 -35.18
C GLU A 135 9.97 -5.94 -34.03
N ASP A 136 11.24 -5.56 -34.09
CA ASP A 136 12.19 -5.86 -33.01
C ASP A 136 11.86 -5.10 -31.74
N ILE A 137 11.79 -5.84 -30.62
CA ILE A 137 11.46 -5.32 -29.29
C ILE A 137 12.70 -5.06 -28.42
N ASN A 138 13.91 -5.41 -28.89
CA ASN A 138 15.12 -5.45 -28.08
C ASN A 138 15.66 -4.06 -27.63
N SER A 139 15.10 -2.97 -28.14
CA SER A 139 15.57 -1.60 -27.89
C SER A 139 14.55 -0.72 -27.15
N ILE A 140 13.56 -1.30 -26.47
CA ILE A 140 12.54 -0.56 -25.74
C ILE A 140 13.06 -0.20 -24.33
N ASP A 141 13.12 1.08 -24.03
CA ASP A 141 13.51 1.57 -22.71
C ASP A 141 12.63 0.97 -21.60
N ASN A 142 13.14 0.87 -20.41
CA ASN A 142 12.52 0.25 -19.23
C ASN A 142 12.35 -1.28 -19.33
N LEU A 143 12.62 -1.92 -20.45
CA LEU A 143 12.46 -3.37 -20.58
C LEU A 143 13.79 -4.11 -20.49
N TRP A 144 13.82 -5.14 -19.64
CA TRP A 144 14.81 -6.20 -19.76
C TRP A 144 14.16 -7.43 -20.38
N ILE A 145 14.83 -8.04 -21.33
CA ILE A 145 14.24 -9.07 -22.22
C ILE A 145 15.17 -10.28 -22.24
N LYS A 146 14.62 -11.47 -22.05
CA LYS A 146 15.33 -12.72 -22.29
C LYS A 146 15.47 -12.94 -23.79
N THR A 147 16.69 -13.19 -24.23
CA THR A 147 17.05 -13.54 -25.61
C THR A 147 17.86 -14.83 -25.61
N GLU A 148 18.09 -15.40 -26.78
CA GLU A 148 18.95 -16.58 -26.94
C GLU A 148 20.40 -16.32 -26.45
N ASN A 149 20.86 -15.08 -26.54
CA ASN A 149 22.20 -14.66 -26.12
C ASN A 149 22.27 -14.16 -24.65
N GLY A 150 21.22 -14.36 -23.86
CA GLY A 150 21.16 -13.92 -22.47
C GLY A 150 20.10 -12.84 -22.23
N ILE A 151 20.31 -11.99 -21.24
CA ILE A 151 19.34 -10.94 -20.87
C ILE A 151 19.80 -9.60 -21.47
N LYS A 152 19.01 -9.09 -22.41
CA LYS A 152 19.16 -7.71 -22.90
C LYS A 152 18.59 -6.75 -21.88
N LYS A 153 19.42 -5.85 -21.38
CA LYS A 153 19.06 -4.82 -20.39
C LYS A 153 19.04 -3.46 -21.06
N ASN A 154 17.85 -2.92 -21.27
CA ASN A 154 17.74 -1.57 -21.80
C ASN A 154 17.79 -0.53 -20.67
N PRO A 155 18.17 0.72 -20.97
CA PRO A 155 18.21 1.80 -19.99
C PRO A 155 16.82 2.12 -19.44
N ILE A 156 16.78 2.82 -18.33
CA ILE A 156 15.54 3.39 -17.80
C ILE A 156 15.33 4.74 -18.46
N GLY A 157 14.21 4.89 -19.15
CA GLY A 157 13.79 6.14 -19.77
C GLY A 157 13.40 7.20 -18.72
N PRO A 158 13.25 8.45 -19.15
CA PRO A 158 12.82 9.54 -18.29
C PRO A 158 11.38 9.34 -17.79
N LEU A 159 11.09 9.93 -16.64
CA LEU A 159 9.72 10.02 -16.13
C LEU A 159 8.84 10.86 -17.07
N LEU A 160 7.58 10.47 -17.25
CA LEU A 160 6.58 11.33 -17.87
C LEU A 160 6.32 12.53 -16.95
N GLU A 161 6.70 13.72 -17.38
CA GLU A 161 6.64 14.92 -16.53
C GLU A 161 5.20 15.41 -16.34
N ASN A 162 4.43 15.46 -17.40
CA ASN A 162 3.03 15.92 -17.37
C ASN A 162 2.07 14.71 -17.27
N LEU A 163 1.54 14.47 -16.09
CA LEU A 163 0.61 13.36 -15.85
C LEU A 163 -0.76 13.56 -16.49
N ASP A 164 -1.12 14.80 -16.89
CA ASP A 164 -2.39 15.10 -17.55
C ASP A 164 -2.44 14.62 -19.01
N GLU A 165 -1.30 14.23 -19.58
CA GLU A 165 -1.24 13.60 -20.92
C GLU A 165 -1.75 12.15 -20.92
N LEU A 166 -1.79 11.52 -19.75
CA LEU A 166 -2.35 10.18 -19.60
C LEU A 166 -3.89 10.25 -19.63
N PRO A 167 -4.53 9.27 -20.26
CA PRO A 167 -5.98 9.11 -20.12
C PRO A 167 -6.33 8.80 -18.65
N PHE A 168 -7.56 9.07 -18.26
CA PHE A 168 -8.04 8.68 -16.93
C PHE A 168 -7.90 7.17 -16.74
N PRO A 169 -7.47 6.70 -15.55
CA PRO A 169 -7.34 5.28 -15.29
C PRO A 169 -8.63 4.51 -15.59
N ASP A 170 -8.50 3.40 -16.32
CA ASP A 170 -9.60 2.51 -16.66
C ASP A 170 -9.92 1.59 -15.48
N MET A 171 -10.71 2.08 -14.54
CA MET A 171 -11.12 1.28 -13.38
C MET A 171 -12.27 0.32 -13.72
N ASP A 172 -12.96 0.51 -14.85
CA ASP A 172 -14.03 -0.36 -15.32
C ASP A 172 -13.51 -1.75 -15.78
N ILE A 173 -12.18 -1.91 -15.94
CA ILE A 173 -11.56 -3.21 -16.20
C ILE A 173 -11.71 -4.18 -15.00
N PHE A 174 -11.91 -3.65 -13.79
CA PHE A 174 -12.11 -4.45 -12.58
C PHE A 174 -13.60 -4.63 -12.30
N ASN A 175 -13.97 -5.82 -11.80
CA ASN A 175 -15.29 -6.02 -11.26
C ASN A 175 -15.40 -5.33 -9.88
N LYS A 176 -16.20 -4.28 -9.80
CA LYS A 176 -16.40 -3.48 -8.58
C LYS A 176 -16.78 -4.33 -7.37
N SER A 177 -17.59 -5.37 -7.54
CA SER A 177 -18.01 -6.27 -6.45
C SER A 177 -16.87 -7.13 -5.88
N GLU A 178 -15.73 -7.19 -6.56
CA GLU A 178 -14.53 -7.91 -6.12
C GLU A 178 -13.52 -7.01 -5.41
N LEU A 179 -13.80 -5.71 -5.28
CA LEU A 179 -12.92 -4.71 -4.70
C LEU A 179 -13.50 -4.13 -3.41
N THR A 180 -12.67 -4.04 -2.37
CA THR A 180 -13.13 -3.65 -1.02
C THR A 180 -13.67 -2.21 -1.00
N ALA A 181 -12.91 -1.24 -1.49
CA ALA A 181 -13.31 0.16 -1.44
C ALA A 181 -14.56 0.42 -2.30
N GLU A 182 -14.55 -0.03 -3.53
CA GLU A 182 -15.62 0.22 -4.50
C GLU A 182 -16.92 -0.48 -4.12
N SER A 183 -16.84 -1.70 -3.55
CA SER A 183 -18.03 -2.41 -3.04
C SER A 183 -18.69 -1.69 -1.85
N MET A 184 -17.94 -0.82 -1.17
CA MET A 184 -18.42 0.03 -0.07
C MET A 184 -18.83 1.44 -0.52
N GLY A 185 -18.83 1.72 -1.81
CA GLY A 185 -19.12 3.04 -2.35
C GLY A 185 -18.00 4.07 -2.17
N ILE A 186 -16.74 3.60 -2.04
CA ILE A 186 -15.58 4.47 -1.92
C ILE A 186 -14.84 4.49 -3.27
N LEU A 187 -14.72 5.67 -3.86
CA LEU A 187 -14.01 5.85 -5.12
C LEU A 187 -12.50 6.04 -4.87
N PRO A 188 -11.64 5.14 -5.37
CA PRO A 188 -10.19 5.32 -5.32
C PRO A 188 -9.72 6.32 -6.38
N ILE A 189 -8.91 7.31 -5.97
CA ILE A 189 -8.32 8.32 -6.87
C ILE A 189 -6.83 8.49 -6.52
N THR A 190 -6.03 8.85 -7.51
CA THR A 190 -4.66 9.35 -7.35
C THR A 190 -4.49 10.67 -8.09
N ALA A 191 -4.01 11.69 -7.40
CA ALA A 191 -3.77 13.02 -7.95
C ALA A 191 -2.28 13.27 -8.24
N SER A 192 -1.39 12.41 -7.72
CA SER A 192 0.07 12.58 -7.83
C SER A 192 0.79 11.25 -7.94
N ARG A 193 2.06 11.30 -8.35
CA ARG A 193 2.99 10.17 -8.29
C ARG A 193 4.27 10.60 -7.59
N GLY A 194 4.73 9.75 -6.66
CA GLY A 194 5.99 9.94 -5.98
C GLY A 194 5.92 10.73 -4.68
N CYS A 195 7.04 10.72 -3.97
CA CYS A 195 7.24 11.39 -2.70
C CYS A 195 8.69 11.88 -2.63
N PHE A 196 8.94 13.08 -2.10
CA PHE A 196 10.29 13.63 -1.98
C PHE A 196 11.01 13.25 -0.69
N TYR A 197 10.32 12.61 0.26
CA TYR A 197 10.92 12.21 1.53
C TYR A 197 11.87 11.00 1.37
N ASN A 198 12.82 10.88 2.31
CA ASN A 198 13.89 9.88 2.30
C ASN A 198 13.69 8.80 3.37
N CYS A 199 12.46 8.39 3.63
CA CYS A 199 12.18 7.31 4.57
C CYS A 199 12.77 5.99 4.04
N VAL A 200 13.75 5.42 4.74
CA VAL A 200 14.56 4.28 4.24
C VAL A 200 13.82 2.96 4.17
N TYR A 201 12.64 2.86 4.76
CA TYR A 201 11.75 1.70 4.68
C TYR A 201 10.78 1.77 3.50
N CYS A 202 10.65 2.95 2.86
CA CYS A 202 9.67 3.22 1.81
C CYS A 202 10.28 3.00 0.42
N CYS A 203 9.53 2.36 -0.47
CA CYS A 203 9.95 2.14 -1.85
C CYS A 203 10.14 3.45 -2.63
N ASN A 204 9.43 4.53 -2.31
CA ASN A 204 9.55 5.80 -3.04
C ASN A 204 10.97 6.37 -3.06
N HIS A 205 11.71 6.26 -1.94
CA HIS A 205 13.10 6.68 -1.90
C HIS A 205 13.97 5.90 -2.88
N ALA A 206 13.82 4.57 -2.91
CA ALA A 206 14.57 3.71 -3.82
C ALA A 206 14.12 3.91 -5.28
N LEU A 207 12.81 4.01 -5.53
CA LEU A 207 12.27 4.25 -6.88
C LEU A 207 12.75 5.58 -7.47
N ARG A 208 12.82 6.64 -6.66
CA ARG A 208 13.36 7.93 -7.13
C ARG A 208 14.79 7.81 -7.63
N GLY A 209 15.60 6.99 -6.99
CA GLY A 209 17.02 6.82 -7.30
C GLY A 209 17.32 6.08 -8.61
N ILE A 210 16.32 5.41 -9.22
CA ILE A 210 16.57 4.66 -10.47
C ILE A 210 16.41 5.52 -11.73
N TYR A 211 15.71 6.65 -11.66
CA TYR A 211 15.43 7.49 -12.82
C TYR A 211 16.55 8.52 -13.06
N PRO A 212 16.89 8.78 -14.33
CA PRO A 212 17.90 9.78 -14.68
C PRO A 212 17.47 11.21 -14.28
N ASN A 213 16.16 11.48 -14.25
CA ASN A 213 15.55 12.74 -13.78
C ASN A 213 14.78 12.54 -12.46
N GLY A 214 15.36 11.82 -11.50
CA GLY A 214 14.73 11.50 -10.22
C GLY A 214 14.41 12.70 -9.34
N ASP A 215 15.00 13.88 -9.59
CA ASP A 215 14.60 15.16 -9.01
C ASP A 215 13.15 15.54 -9.36
N LYS A 216 12.66 15.10 -10.52
CA LYS A 216 11.27 15.27 -10.99
C LYS A 216 10.35 14.10 -10.62
N TYR A 217 10.75 13.25 -9.68
CA TYR A 217 9.97 12.07 -9.31
C TYR A 217 8.59 12.40 -8.72
N LEU A 218 8.47 13.49 -7.96
CA LEU A 218 7.19 13.98 -7.47
C LEU A 218 6.49 14.82 -8.54
N ARG A 219 5.36 14.35 -9.04
CA ARG A 219 4.55 15.00 -10.07
C ARG A 219 3.08 14.96 -9.68
N PHE A 220 2.38 16.04 -10.01
CA PHE A 220 0.94 16.18 -9.80
C PHE A 220 0.21 16.25 -11.13
N ARG A 221 -0.96 15.67 -11.16
CA ARG A 221 -1.99 16.00 -12.13
C ARG A 221 -2.53 17.39 -11.78
N SER A 222 -2.98 18.16 -12.76
CA SER A 222 -3.64 19.42 -12.43
C SER A 222 -4.92 19.19 -11.62
N PRO A 223 -5.30 20.11 -10.72
CA PRO A 223 -6.56 20.01 -9.98
C PRO A 223 -7.77 19.85 -10.88
N GLY A 224 -7.78 20.54 -12.04
CA GLY A 224 -8.83 20.42 -13.05
C GLY A 224 -8.93 19.02 -13.66
N ASN A 225 -7.78 18.38 -13.94
CA ASN A 225 -7.74 17.03 -14.48
C ASN A 225 -8.30 16.01 -13.47
N VAL A 226 -7.92 16.11 -12.19
CA VAL A 226 -8.42 15.23 -11.11
C VAL A 226 -9.93 15.38 -10.91
N VAL A 227 -10.42 16.62 -10.83
CA VAL A 227 -11.86 16.90 -10.68
C VAL A 227 -12.66 16.40 -11.88
N SER A 228 -12.12 16.56 -13.09
CA SER A 228 -12.77 16.07 -14.33
C SER A 228 -12.89 14.56 -14.35
N GLU A 229 -11.86 13.80 -13.91
CA GLU A 229 -11.95 12.34 -13.76
C GLU A 229 -13.06 11.94 -12.78
N ILE A 230 -13.07 12.55 -11.59
CA ILE A 230 -14.07 12.26 -10.57
C ILE A 230 -15.49 12.50 -11.13
N LYS A 231 -15.71 13.63 -11.79
CA LYS A 231 -17.01 13.96 -12.41
C LYS A 231 -17.40 12.96 -13.51
N ALA A 232 -16.45 12.58 -14.36
CA ALA A 232 -16.69 11.59 -15.41
C ALA A 232 -17.06 10.21 -14.83
N ILE A 233 -16.48 9.80 -13.70
CA ILE A 233 -16.85 8.55 -13.02
C ILE A 233 -18.23 8.68 -12.36
N LEU A 234 -18.48 9.75 -11.60
CA LEU A 234 -19.74 9.96 -10.89
C LEU A 234 -20.93 10.13 -11.84
N SER A 235 -20.72 10.64 -13.05
CA SER A 235 -21.77 10.73 -14.07
C SER A 235 -22.22 9.36 -14.61
N ARG A 236 -21.33 8.35 -14.56
CA ARG A 236 -21.59 6.98 -15.00
C ARG A 236 -22.05 6.09 -13.83
N ASP A 237 -21.53 6.33 -12.65
CA ASP A 237 -21.84 5.56 -11.44
C ASP A 237 -21.98 6.46 -10.20
N SER A 238 -23.20 6.81 -9.88
CA SER A 238 -23.58 7.63 -8.72
C SER A 238 -23.58 6.88 -7.38
N SER A 239 -23.19 5.61 -7.35
CA SER A 239 -23.18 4.80 -6.13
C SER A 239 -22.03 5.09 -5.18
N PHE A 240 -21.04 5.87 -5.62
CA PHE A 240 -19.94 6.31 -4.77
C PHE A 240 -20.40 7.41 -3.81
N ALA A 241 -20.17 7.19 -2.51
CA ALA A 241 -20.56 8.10 -1.43
C ALA A 241 -19.36 8.87 -0.84
N SER A 242 -18.14 8.41 -1.09
CA SER A 242 -16.90 9.05 -0.62
C SER A 242 -15.74 8.78 -1.56
N ILE A 243 -14.64 9.51 -1.39
CA ILE A 243 -13.41 9.36 -2.18
C ILE A 243 -12.24 9.02 -1.27
N ARG A 244 -11.39 8.08 -1.70
CA ARG A 244 -10.11 7.82 -1.07
C ARG A 244 -8.98 8.23 -2.01
N PHE A 245 -8.21 9.27 -1.63
CA PHE A 245 -6.98 9.60 -2.31
C PHE A 245 -5.86 8.70 -1.83
N TYR A 246 -5.30 7.91 -2.77
CA TYR A 246 -4.20 6.96 -2.49
C TYR A 246 -2.82 7.56 -2.69
N ASP A 247 -2.75 8.87 -2.89
CA ASP A 247 -1.48 9.59 -2.95
C ASP A 247 -0.64 9.34 -1.70
N ASP A 248 0.69 9.29 -1.86
CA ASP A 248 1.59 9.18 -0.71
C ASP A 248 1.38 10.32 0.29
N ILE A 249 1.18 11.56 -0.23
CA ILE A 249 0.85 12.76 0.53
C ILE A 249 0.09 13.72 -0.41
N LEU A 250 -1.19 13.93 -0.19
CA LEU A 250 -2.00 14.76 -1.10
C LEU A 250 -1.67 16.26 -0.98
N TYR A 251 -1.63 16.81 0.22
CA TYR A 251 -1.48 18.26 0.49
C TYR A 251 0.00 18.66 0.71
N GLN A 252 0.94 18.08 -0.04
CA GLN A 252 2.36 18.46 0.09
C GLN A 252 2.76 19.69 -0.77
N ASN A 253 1.95 20.06 -1.77
CA ASN A 253 2.11 21.28 -2.56
C ASN A 253 0.97 22.26 -2.23
N LYS A 254 1.28 23.33 -1.53
CA LYS A 254 0.26 24.29 -1.06
C LYS A 254 -0.45 25.05 -2.18
N ILE A 255 0.24 25.34 -3.29
CA ILE A 255 -0.39 26.04 -4.44
C ILE A 255 -1.43 25.13 -5.06
N TRP A 256 -1.03 23.88 -5.35
CA TRP A 256 -1.93 22.84 -5.85
C TRP A 256 -3.11 22.61 -4.90
N ALA A 257 -2.85 22.52 -3.60
CA ALA A 257 -3.87 22.29 -2.57
C ALA A 257 -4.94 23.38 -2.53
N LYS A 258 -4.55 24.65 -2.64
CA LYS A 258 -5.49 25.78 -2.70
C LYS A 258 -6.41 25.70 -3.91
N GLU A 259 -5.85 25.51 -5.08
CA GLU A 259 -6.61 25.38 -6.32
C GLU A 259 -7.55 24.16 -6.28
N PHE A 260 -7.03 23.02 -5.84
CA PHE A 260 -7.81 21.78 -5.69
C PHE A 260 -8.99 21.99 -4.73
N THR A 261 -8.76 22.58 -3.56
CA THR A 261 -9.81 22.85 -2.56
C THR A 261 -10.96 23.64 -3.16
N LEU A 262 -10.65 24.73 -3.88
CA LEU A 262 -11.66 25.59 -4.50
C LEU A 262 -12.48 24.85 -5.55
N LEU A 263 -11.82 24.10 -6.45
CA LEU A 263 -12.48 23.33 -7.50
C LEU A 263 -13.31 22.19 -6.92
N TYR A 264 -12.74 21.40 -6.00
CA TYR A 264 -13.38 20.24 -5.40
C TYR A 264 -14.64 20.65 -4.62
N LYS A 265 -14.56 21.68 -3.77
CA LYS A 265 -15.69 22.24 -3.02
C LYS A 265 -16.83 22.69 -3.94
N ARG A 266 -16.49 23.25 -5.09
CA ARG A 266 -17.48 23.75 -6.05
C ARG A 266 -18.14 22.63 -6.83
N GLU A 267 -17.38 21.62 -7.29
CA GLU A 267 -17.80 20.70 -8.35
C GLU A 267 -18.04 19.26 -7.91
N VAL A 268 -17.43 18.80 -6.81
CA VAL A 268 -17.53 17.40 -6.37
C VAL A 268 -18.35 17.26 -5.08
N ARG A 269 -17.94 17.90 -4.01
CA ARG A 269 -18.62 17.94 -2.70
C ARG A 269 -18.79 16.62 -1.98
N LEU A 270 -18.21 15.52 -2.44
CA LEU A 270 -18.20 14.27 -1.69
C LEU A 270 -17.18 14.33 -0.54
N PRO A 271 -17.45 13.72 0.61
CA PRO A 271 -16.42 13.57 1.64
C PRO A 271 -15.25 12.76 1.10
N PHE A 272 -14.05 13.06 1.57
CA PHE A 272 -12.88 12.30 1.15
C PHE A 272 -11.88 12.06 2.28
N SER A 273 -11.03 11.05 2.07
CA SER A 273 -9.89 10.77 2.94
C SER A 273 -8.57 10.83 2.17
N CYS A 274 -7.49 11.25 2.84
CA CYS A 274 -6.16 11.34 2.23
C CYS A 274 -5.03 11.10 3.24
N ASN A 275 -3.83 10.86 2.73
CA ASN A 275 -2.62 10.74 3.53
C ASN A 275 -1.97 12.11 3.72
N ILE A 276 -1.46 12.35 4.94
CA ILE A 276 -0.65 13.52 5.27
C ILE A 276 0.47 13.14 6.24
N ARG A 277 1.52 13.94 6.27
CA ARG A 277 2.59 13.81 7.27
C ARG A 277 2.44 14.85 8.37
N PRO A 278 2.76 14.51 9.64
CA PRO A 278 2.59 15.45 10.76
C PRO A 278 3.28 16.79 10.58
N GLU A 279 4.48 16.80 9.98
CA GLU A 279 5.26 18.02 9.76
C GLU A 279 4.68 18.98 8.70
N LEU A 280 3.71 18.53 7.90
CA LEU A 280 3.01 19.35 6.90
C LEU A 280 1.71 19.95 7.44
N VAL A 281 1.35 19.61 8.68
CA VAL A 281 0.10 20.06 9.28
C VAL A 281 0.32 21.43 9.95
N ASP A 282 -0.29 22.44 9.38
CA ASP A 282 -0.44 23.77 9.93
C ASP A 282 -1.92 24.23 9.83
N GLU A 283 -2.23 25.37 10.38
CA GLU A 283 -3.59 25.93 10.44
C GLU A 283 -4.17 26.12 9.03
N GLU A 284 -3.35 26.53 8.06
CA GLU A 284 -3.76 26.72 6.67
C GLU A 284 -4.12 25.37 6.03
N THR A 285 -3.29 24.34 6.19
CA THR A 285 -3.55 23.01 5.67
C THR A 285 -4.83 22.42 6.25
N VAL A 286 -5.05 22.58 7.54
CA VAL A 286 -6.29 22.11 8.21
C VAL A 286 -7.51 22.84 7.67
N SER A 287 -7.45 24.17 7.48
CA SER A 287 -8.54 24.97 6.89
C SER A 287 -8.87 24.49 5.48
N LEU A 288 -7.86 24.30 4.62
CA LEU A 288 -8.06 23.82 3.25
C LEU A 288 -8.70 22.43 3.20
N LEU A 289 -8.28 21.52 4.07
CA LEU A 289 -8.87 20.18 4.17
C LEU A 289 -10.34 20.23 4.61
N GLN A 290 -10.67 21.06 5.61
CA GLN A 290 -12.05 21.24 6.06
C GLN A 290 -12.92 21.84 4.95
N GLU A 291 -12.42 22.88 4.29
CA GLU A 291 -13.15 23.54 3.21
C GLU A 291 -13.42 22.62 2.02
N ALA A 292 -12.47 21.73 1.70
CA ALA A 292 -12.65 20.72 0.67
C ALA A 292 -13.60 19.59 1.07
N GLY A 293 -13.96 19.44 2.35
CA GLY A 293 -14.83 18.38 2.83
C GLY A 293 -14.09 17.09 3.18
N CYS A 294 -12.81 17.19 3.59
CA CYS A 294 -12.07 16.03 4.11
C CYS A 294 -12.71 15.56 5.41
N ASP A 295 -13.04 14.28 5.49
CA ASP A 295 -13.65 13.66 6.68
C ASP A 295 -12.69 12.76 7.46
N MET A 296 -11.60 12.29 6.83
CA MET A 296 -10.59 11.45 7.47
C MET A 296 -9.17 11.75 6.97
N ILE A 297 -8.27 11.94 7.92
CA ILE A 297 -6.84 12.06 7.69
C ILE A 297 -6.12 10.76 8.05
N CYS A 298 -5.31 10.24 7.13
CA CYS A 298 -4.42 9.13 7.41
C CYS A 298 -3.00 9.64 7.65
N MET A 299 -2.51 9.49 8.87
CA MET A 299 -1.26 10.11 9.31
C MET A 299 -0.26 9.10 9.84
N GLY A 300 0.96 9.09 9.29
CA GLY A 300 2.02 8.20 9.72
C GLY A 300 2.73 8.70 10.99
N ILE A 301 2.60 7.98 12.09
CA ILE A 301 3.41 8.13 13.32
C ILE A 301 4.64 7.23 13.22
N GLU A 302 4.45 6.00 12.75
CA GLU A 302 5.37 4.90 12.53
C GLU A 302 5.97 4.34 13.82
N SER A 303 6.65 5.16 14.62
CA SER A 303 7.20 4.80 15.94
C SER A 303 7.12 5.98 16.90
N GLY A 304 6.79 5.71 18.15
CA GLY A 304 6.83 6.67 19.25
C GLY A 304 8.24 6.90 19.81
N ASN A 305 9.19 6.01 19.51
CA ASN A 305 10.57 6.18 19.92
C ASN A 305 11.34 7.05 18.92
N ASP A 306 11.97 8.13 19.40
CA ASP A 306 12.66 9.12 18.53
C ASP A 306 13.86 8.52 17.81
N ASN A 307 14.61 7.62 18.45
CA ASN A 307 15.77 6.97 17.83
C ASN A 307 15.31 6.04 16.70
N ILE A 308 14.32 5.20 16.96
CA ILE A 308 13.76 4.31 15.92
C ILE A 308 13.20 5.14 14.77
N ARG A 309 12.38 6.17 15.06
CA ARG A 309 11.73 6.98 14.03
C ARG A 309 12.71 7.80 13.21
N ASN A 310 13.67 8.49 13.85
CA ASN A 310 14.49 9.49 13.17
C ASN A 310 15.85 8.97 12.71
N ASN A 311 16.44 7.99 13.41
CA ASN A 311 17.76 7.46 13.06
C ASN A 311 17.65 6.14 12.27
N ILE A 312 16.77 5.22 12.66
CA ILE A 312 16.61 3.93 11.96
C ILE A 312 15.71 4.08 10.73
N LEU A 313 14.53 4.69 10.86
CA LEU A 313 13.59 4.89 9.74
C LEU A 313 13.90 6.15 8.91
N LYS A 314 14.76 7.04 9.40
CA LYS A 314 15.10 8.35 8.80
C LYS A 314 13.88 9.20 8.44
N ARG A 315 12.82 9.11 9.28
CA ARG A 315 11.58 9.82 8.99
C ARG A 315 11.64 11.32 9.29
N LYS A 316 12.54 11.76 10.20
CA LYS A 316 12.77 13.17 10.57
C LYS A 316 11.50 13.92 11.03
N THR A 317 10.68 13.28 11.85
CA THR A 317 9.47 13.85 12.45
C THR A 317 9.62 13.86 13.96
N SER A 318 9.39 14.99 14.65
CA SER A 318 9.46 15.08 16.11
C SER A 318 8.13 14.67 16.77
N LYS A 319 8.19 14.26 18.04
CA LYS A 319 6.97 14.03 18.85
C LYS A 319 6.10 15.30 18.93
N ASP A 320 6.71 16.47 18.99
CA ASP A 320 5.97 17.73 19.10
C ASP A 320 5.26 18.08 17.78
N GLN A 321 5.84 17.78 16.63
CA GLN A 321 5.14 17.90 15.34
C GLN A 321 3.93 16.96 15.29
N ILE A 322 4.08 15.73 15.78
CA ILE A 322 2.96 14.77 15.88
C ILE A 322 1.87 15.34 16.82
N ARG A 323 2.24 15.81 18.02
CA ARG A 323 1.30 16.40 18.98
C ARG A 323 0.58 17.61 18.41
N ARG A 324 1.33 18.53 17.77
CA ARG A 324 0.74 19.69 17.10
C ARG A 324 -0.28 19.30 16.06
N ALA A 325 0.05 18.35 15.20
CA ALA A 325 -0.85 17.88 14.14
C ALA A 325 -2.16 17.33 14.73
N PHE A 326 -2.11 16.47 15.72
CA PHE A 326 -3.31 15.95 16.38
C PHE A 326 -4.14 17.06 17.05
N ASN A 327 -3.48 18.01 17.73
CA ASN A 327 -4.17 19.11 18.38
C ASN A 327 -4.88 20.02 17.37
N LEU A 328 -4.32 20.22 16.18
CA LEU A 328 -4.94 21.01 15.11
C LEU A 328 -6.15 20.29 14.49
N PHE A 329 -6.10 18.95 14.35
CA PHE A 329 -7.24 18.19 13.84
C PHE A 329 -8.36 18.00 14.87
N LYS A 330 -8.04 17.94 16.15
CA LYS A 330 -9.01 17.65 17.22
C LYS A 330 -10.30 18.49 17.18
N PRO A 331 -10.26 19.82 17.00
CA PRO A 331 -11.47 20.65 17.00
C PRO A 331 -12.26 20.57 15.68
N THR A 332 -11.72 19.93 14.62
CA THR A 332 -12.31 19.98 13.28
C THR A 332 -13.41 18.94 13.05
N GLY A 333 -13.48 17.91 13.88
CA GLY A 333 -14.35 16.75 13.68
C GLY A 333 -13.85 15.76 12.61
N MET A 334 -12.75 16.06 11.90
CA MET A 334 -12.10 15.08 11.00
C MET A 334 -11.56 13.92 11.79
N LYS A 335 -11.82 12.69 11.31
CA LYS A 335 -11.27 11.47 11.89
C LYS A 335 -9.78 11.35 11.57
N VAL A 336 -9.02 10.75 12.49
CA VAL A 336 -7.60 10.46 12.28
C VAL A 336 -7.36 8.95 12.27
N HIS A 337 -6.85 8.47 11.14
CA HIS A 337 -6.34 7.11 10.99
C HIS A 337 -4.82 7.12 11.17
N ALA A 338 -4.29 6.44 12.19
CA ALA A 338 -2.86 6.45 12.51
C ALA A 338 -2.14 5.23 11.92
N PHE A 339 -1.11 5.48 11.10
CA PHE A 339 -0.17 4.45 10.68
C PHE A 339 0.94 4.29 11.72
N ASN A 340 1.18 3.05 12.12
CA ASN A 340 2.26 2.67 13.02
C ASN A 340 2.89 1.38 12.50
N MET A 341 4.13 1.09 12.89
CA MET A 341 4.81 -0.16 12.57
C MET A 341 5.35 -0.83 13.81
N VAL A 342 5.51 -2.14 13.77
CA VAL A 342 6.18 -2.95 14.80
C VAL A 342 7.17 -3.91 14.15
N GLY A 343 8.18 -4.36 14.91
CA GLY A 343 9.20 -5.26 14.39
C GLY A 343 10.22 -4.55 13.50
N ILE A 344 10.54 -3.30 13.83
CA ILE A 344 11.56 -2.49 13.17
C ILE A 344 12.96 -2.97 13.60
N PRO A 345 13.97 -3.05 12.71
CA PRO A 345 15.34 -3.34 13.10
C PRO A 345 15.79 -2.53 14.31
N PHE A 346 16.47 -3.18 15.26
CA PHE A 346 16.95 -2.64 16.54
C PHE A 346 15.87 -2.21 17.54
N GLU A 347 14.58 -2.31 17.20
CA GLU A 347 13.46 -2.02 18.11
C GLU A 347 13.44 -2.98 19.31
N LYS A 348 13.14 -2.46 20.49
CA LYS A 348 12.95 -3.21 21.76
C LYS A 348 11.47 -3.18 22.14
N PRO A 349 11.00 -4.09 23.03
CA PRO A 349 9.64 -4.01 23.56
C PRO A 349 9.30 -2.66 24.20
N SER A 350 10.30 -2.00 24.86
CA SER A 350 10.15 -0.65 25.41
C SER A 350 9.82 0.40 24.36
N ASP A 351 10.39 0.29 23.16
CA ASP A 351 10.22 1.27 22.08
C ASP A 351 8.82 1.15 21.45
N VAL A 352 8.31 -0.09 21.36
CA VAL A 352 6.91 -0.33 20.96
C VAL A 352 5.94 0.26 22.00
N LEU A 353 6.25 0.12 23.30
CA LEU A 353 5.44 0.74 24.36
C LEU A 353 5.45 2.27 24.30
N GLU A 354 6.56 2.90 23.89
CA GLU A 354 6.57 4.35 23.60
C GLU A 354 5.63 4.70 22.45
N THR A 355 5.57 3.86 21.41
CA THR A 355 4.65 4.02 20.27
C THR A 355 3.19 3.93 20.74
N ILE A 356 2.86 2.94 21.55
CA ILE A 356 1.54 2.76 22.12
C ILE A 356 1.16 3.97 22.98
N LYS A 357 2.05 4.43 23.87
CA LYS A 357 1.82 5.58 24.76
C LYS A 357 1.61 6.88 23.98
N LEU A 358 2.40 7.14 22.93
CA LEU A 358 2.22 8.32 22.09
C LEU A 358 0.84 8.31 21.41
N ASN A 359 0.40 7.16 20.88
CA ASN A 359 -0.95 7.02 20.34
C ASN A 359 -2.04 7.19 21.43
N SER A 360 -1.76 6.79 22.68
CA SER A 360 -2.69 6.90 23.80
C SER A 360 -2.95 8.35 24.23
N GLU A 361 -2.00 9.26 24.01
CA GLU A 361 -2.16 10.71 24.27
C GLU A 361 -3.32 11.31 23.45
N PHE A 362 -3.53 10.82 22.22
CA PHE A 362 -4.47 11.40 21.26
C PHE A 362 -5.68 10.51 20.98
N SER A 363 -5.53 9.20 21.15
CA SER A 363 -6.55 8.18 20.85
C SER A 363 -7.11 8.32 19.43
N PRO A 364 -6.29 8.09 18.38
CA PRO A 364 -6.77 8.10 17.00
C PRO A 364 -8.03 7.25 16.80
N ASP A 365 -8.87 7.60 15.84
CA ASP A 365 -10.13 6.90 15.60
C ASP A 365 -9.92 5.47 15.10
N THR A 366 -8.93 5.30 14.20
CA THR A 366 -8.57 3.99 13.66
C THR A 366 -7.07 3.85 13.48
N PHE A 367 -6.59 2.61 13.29
CA PHE A 367 -5.17 2.29 13.25
C PHE A 367 -4.83 1.34 12.11
N HIS A 368 -3.60 1.49 11.59
CA HIS A 368 -2.96 0.54 10.71
C HIS A 368 -1.60 0.16 11.31
N ILE A 369 -1.41 -1.12 11.66
CA ILE A 369 -0.24 -1.60 12.39
C ILE A 369 0.36 -2.82 11.65
N PRO A 370 1.05 -2.61 10.51
CA PRO A 370 1.80 -3.68 9.87
C PRO A 370 3.05 -4.05 10.68
N ILE A 371 3.46 -5.29 10.54
CA ILE A 371 4.82 -5.71 10.91
C ILE A 371 5.74 -5.25 9.81
N LEU A 372 6.88 -4.63 10.15
CA LEU A 372 7.81 -4.16 9.15
C LEU A 372 8.23 -5.29 8.20
N TYR A 373 8.11 -5.02 6.92
CA TYR A 373 8.63 -5.85 5.84
C TYR A 373 9.69 -5.05 5.07
N PRO A 374 10.96 -5.43 5.13
CA PRO A 374 12.01 -4.74 4.40
C PRO A 374 11.91 -5.08 2.91
N PHE A 375 11.56 -4.10 2.09
CA PHE A 375 11.46 -4.28 0.63
C PHE A 375 12.86 -4.28 0.00
N MET A 376 13.14 -5.26 -0.87
CA MET A 376 14.38 -5.29 -1.65
C MET A 376 14.62 -3.95 -2.36
N GLY A 377 15.88 -3.54 -2.46
CA GLY A 377 16.27 -2.27 -3.06
C GLY A 377 16.08 -1.05 -2.14
N THR A 378 15.55 -1.22 -0.93
CA THR A 378 15.51 -0.16 0.08
C THR A 378 16.71 -0.21 1.01
N GLU A 379 17.15 0.95 1.53
CA GLU A 379 18.26 1.01 2.48
C GLU A 379 18.02 0.15 3.72
N LEU A 380 16.76 0.09 4.21
CA LEU A 380 16.43 -0.73 5.36
C LEU A 380 16.53 -2.24 5.09
N TYR A 381 16.29 -2.68 3.84
CA TYR A 381 16.56 -4.05 3.42
C TYR A 381 18.05 -4.37 3.48
N ASP A 382 18.89 -3.48 2.95
CA ASP A 382 20.35 -3.67 2.92
C ASP A 382 20.91 -3.72 4.34
N VAL A 383 20.46 -2.83 5.23
CA VAL A 383 20.81 -2.89 6.66
C VAL A 383 20.36 -4.22 7.27
N SER A 384 19.13 -4.63 7.06
CA SER A 384 18.60 -5.88 7.63
C SER A 384 19.34 -7.11 7.11
N LYS A 385 19.77 -7.11 5.85
CA LYS A 385 20.57 -8.17 5.23
C LYS A 385 21.98 -8.21 5.79
N LYS A 386 22.65 -7.05 5.90
CA LYS A 386 23.99 -6.92 6.46
C LYS A 386 24.08 -7.40 7.90
N GLU A 387 23.08 -7.08 8.70
CA GLU A 387 22.98 -7.49 10.11
C GLU A 387 22.51 -8.96 10.29
N GLY A 388 22.22 -9.68 9.21
CA GLY A 388 21.75 -11.08 9.26
C GLY A 388 20.34 -11.23 9.83
N PHE A 389 19.50 -10.19 9.79
CA PHE A 389 18.15 -10.23 10.35
C PHE A 389 17.15 -10.92 9.43
N ILE A 390 17.40 -11.00 8.12
CA ILE A 390 16.48 -11.60 7.15
C ILE A 390 16.51 -13.12 7.29
N SER A 391 15.35 -13.71 7.50
CA SER A 391 15.19 -15.18 7.59
C SER A 391 14.62 -15.75 6.29
N ASP A 392 14.72 -17.09 6.13
CA ASP A 392 14.16 -17.82 4.99
C ASP A 392 12.63 -17.98 5.05
N ARG A 393 11.97 -17.36 6.03
CA ARG A 393 10.51 -17.46 6.17
C ARG A 393 9.81 -16.75 4.99
N LYS A 394 8.91 -17.48 4.35
CA LYS A 394 8.00 -16.93 3.34
C LYS A 394 6.75 -16.41 4.01
N VAL A 395 6.59 -15.09 4.03
CA VAL A 395 5.46 -14.42 4.67
C VAL A 395 4.60 -13.78 3.58
N GLY A 396 3.41 -14.29 3.38
CA GLY A 396 2.48 -13.78 2.36
C GLY A 396 1.74 -12.51 2.77
N SER A 397 1.88 -12.07 4.05
CA SER A 397 1.27 -10.82 4.53
C SER A 397 2.03 -10.29 5.75
N PHE A 398 2.39 -9.02 5.71
CA PHE A 398 3.05 -8.28 6.78
C PHE A 398 2.11 -7.97 7.98
N PHE A 399 0.87 -8.46 7.96
CA PHE A 399 -0.04 -8.44 9.12
C PHE A 399 -0.05 -9.74 9.91
N ASN A 400 0.53 -10.79 9.38
CA ASN A 400 0.45 -12.11 10.01
C ASN A 400 1.76 -12.55 10.65
N ASP A 401 2.89 -12.10 10.13
CA ASP A 401 4.19 -12.53 10.59
C ASP A 401 5.33 -11.60 10.14
N SER A 402 6.54 -11.83 10.70
CA SER A 402 7.78 -11.15 10.32
C SER A 402 8.72 -12.10 9.59
N ILE A 403 9.37 -11.59 8.54
CA ILE A 403 10.52 -12.26 7.91
C ILE A 403 11.82 -11.98 8.67
N LEU A 404 11.81 -11.04 9.64
CA LEU A 404 12.99 -10.66 10.39
C LEU A 404 13.16 -11.50 11.66
N ASN A 405 14.39 -11.89 11.93
CA ASN A 405 14.87 -12.40 13.21
C ASN A 405 15.63 -11.28 13.91
N LEU A 406 14.97 -10.56 14.78
CA LEU A 406 15.56 -9.41 15.47
C LEU A 406 16.11 -9.85 16.83
N PRO A 407 17.41 -9.57 17.15
CA PRO A 407 17.99 -9.94 18.44
C PRO A 407 17.44 -9.10 19.60
N THR A 408 16.92 -7.89 19.30
CA THR A 408 16.43 -6.94 20.31
C THR A 408 14.97 -7.13 20.71
N ILE A 409 14.18 -7.81 19.87
CA ILE A 409 12.76 -8.09 20.13
C ILE A 409 12.37 -9.47 19.55
N HIS A 410 11.95 -10.36 20.42
CA HIS A 410 11.53 -11.68 20.00
C HIS A 410 10.20 -11.62 19.20
N ARG A 411 10.06 -12.48 18.19
CA ARG A 411 8.89 -12.56 17.31
C ARG A 411 7.55 -12.58 18.05
N PHE A 412 7.46 -13.23 19.19
CA PHE A 412 6.23 -13.26 20.00
C PHE A 412 5.80 -11.90 20.52
N TYR A 413 6.74 -11.03 20.89
CA TYR A 413 6.42 -9.64 21.23
C TYR A 413 5.90 -8.86 20.03
N ILE A 414 6.52 -9.02 18.87
CA ILE A 414 6.06 -8.37 17.63
C ILE A 414 4.61 -8.75 17.34
N LEU A 415 4.30 -10.05 17.38
CA LEU A 415 2.95 -10.57 17.13
C LEU A 415 1.96 -10.13 18.23
N MET A 416 2.37 -10.11 19.51
CA MET A 416 1.54 -9.63 20.60
C MET A 416 1.20 -8.14 20.42
N PHE A 417 2.21 -7.29 20.22
CA PHE A 417 2.00 -5.87 20.06
C PHE A 417 1.17 -5.55 18.82
N GLN A 418 1.45 -6.17 17.68
CA GLN A 418 0.65 -5.99 16.49
C GLN A 418 -0.84 -6.35 16.70
N ARG A 419 -1.10 -7.46 17.38
CA ARG A 419 -2.46 -7.99 17.57
C ARG A 419 -3.28 -7.22 18.60
N TYR A 420 -2.65 -6.76 19.63
CA TYR A 420 -3.31 -6.12 20.79
C TYR A 420 -3.02 -4.62 20.87
N PHE A 421 -2.42 -4.03 19.83
CA PHE A 421 -2.00 -2.62 19.82
C PHE A 421 -3.13 -1.68 20.23
N VAL A 422 -4.29 -1.80 19.59
CA VAL A 422 -5.45 -0.94 19.85
C VAL A 422 -5.96 -1.10 21.29
N ILE A 423 -5.97 -2.34 21.79
CA ILE A 423 -6.38 -2.61 23.18
C ILE A 423 -5.41 -1.94 24.14
N PHE A 424 -4.11 -2.05 23.90
CA PHE A 424 -3.11 -1.41 24.72
C PHE A 424 -3.20 0.13 24.64
N VAL A 425 -3.41 0.70 23.46
CA VAL A 425 -3.64 2.15 23.33
C VAL A 425 -4.83 2.61 24.18
N ARG A 426 -5.97 1.92 24.11
CA ARG A 426 -7.15 2.23 24.90
C ARG A 426 -6.89 2.12 26.40
N LEU A 427 -6.18 1.06 26.82
CA LEU A 427 -5.83 0.82 28.23
C LEU A 427 -4.90 1.92 28.76
N TYR A 428 -3.81 2.23 28.06
CA TYR A 428 -2.92 3.33 28.47
C TYR A 428 -3.64 4.68 28.47
N SER A 429 -4.51 4.96 27.51
CA SER A 429 -5.31 6.19 27.50
C SER A 429 -6.20 6.32 28.76
N GLN A 430 -6.79 5.22 29.25
CA GLN A 430 -7.56 5.22 30.50
C GLN A 430 -6.64 5.45 31.72
N LEU A 431 -5.50 4.76 31.76
CA LEU A 431 -4.54 4.91 32.85
C LEU A 431 -3.96 6.33 32.94
N MET A 432 -3.74 7.00 31.82
CA MET A 432 -3.25 8.38 31.76
C MET A 432 -4.26 9.41 32.32
N ARG A 433 -5.55 9.06 32.41
CA ARG A 433 -6.60 9.92 32.98
C ARG A 433 -6.71 9.81 34.50
N LEU A 434 -6.05 8.85 35.12
CA LEU A 434 -6.02 8.68 36.58
C LEU A 434 -5.22 9.81 37.27
N PRO A 435 -5.42 10.06 38.56
CA PRO A 435 -4.57 10.97 39.33
C PRO A 435 -3.08 10.64 39.15
N LYS A 436 -2.23 11.67 39.06
CA LYS A 436 -0.81 11.54 38.65
C LYS A 436 -0.03 10.40 39.32
N ALA A 437 -0.16 10.24 40.65
CA ALA A 437 0.55 9.19 41.38
C ALA A 437 0.06 7.79 40.97
N LEU A 438 -1.27 7.59 40.91
CA LEU A 438 -1.88 6.31 40.55
C LEU A 438 -1.60 5.98 39.08
N SER A 439 -1.69 6.96 38.17
CA SER A 439 -1.35 6.82 36.78
C SER A 439 0.09 6.32 36.59
N ARG A 440 1.07 6.92 37.26
CA ARG A 440 2.48 6.51 37.18
C ARG A 440 2.69 5.06 37.62
N ILE A 441 2.11 4.67 38.76
CA ILE A 441 2.23 3.30 39.29
C ILE A 441 1.59 2.30 38.31
N SER A 442 0.35 2.58 37.89
CA SER A 442 -0.39 1.68 37.00
C SER A 442 0.29 1.51 35.64
N ILE A 443 0.82 2.60 35.04
CA ILE A 443 1.57 2.55 33.80
C ILE A 443 2.86 1.76 33.97
N ALA A 444 3.61 1.98 35.06
CA ALA A 444 4.85 1.23 35.32
C ALA A 444 4.59 -0.27 35.52
N THR A 445 3.50 -0.62 36.19
CA THR A 445 3.07 -2.02 36.39
C THR A 445 2.70 -2.64 35.05
N LEU A 446 1.93 -1.96 34.20
CA LEU A 446 1.55 -2.46 32.90
C LEU A 446 2.77 -2.60 31.98
N ASP A 447 3.70 -1.65 31.98
CA ASP A 447 4.97 -1.73 31.25
C ASP A 447 5.78 -2.97 31.64
N PHE A 448 5.87 -3.24 32.97
CA PHE A 448 6.56 -4.43 33.46
C PHE A 448 5.89 -5.73 33.01
N LEU A 449 4.57 -5.80 33.09
CA LEU A 449 3.80 -6.97 32.63
C LEU A 449 3.99 -7.21 31.12
N LEU A 450 3.85 -6.18 30.28
CA LEU A 450 3.93 -6.30 28.83
C LEU A 450 5.36 -6.59 28.31
N LYS A 451 6.39 -6.32 29.11
CA LYS A 451 7.77 -6.72 28.84
C LYS A 451 8.07 -8.17 29.26
N ASN A 452 7.15 -8.83 29.97
CA ASN A 452 7.36 -10.21 30.41
C ASN A 452 7.07 -11.20 29.27
N PHE A 453 8.08 -12.04 28.94
CA PHE A 453 8.00 -13.00 27.84
C PHE A 453 6.86 -14.02 28.00
N ILE A 454 6.61 -14.49 29.22
CA ILE A 454 5.55 -15.46 29.50
C ILE A 454 4.18 -14.85 29.17
N ILE A 455 3.96 -13.59 29.54
CA ILE A 455 2.70 -12.89 29.23
C ILE A 455 2.53 -12.73 27.73
N ALA A 456 3.60 -12.33 27.00
CA ALA A 456 3.56 -12.24 25.54
C ALA A 456 3.22 -13.59 24.89
N LEU A 457 3.75 -14.68 25.43
CA LEU A 457 3.47 -16.04 24.97
C LEU A 457 2.02 -16.45 25.24
N CYS A 458 1.52 -16.19 26.47
CA CYS A 458 0.14 -16.51 26.86
C CYS A 458 -0.89 -15.75 26.00
N LEU A 459 -0.69 -14.44 25.77
CA LEU A 459 -1.59 -13.63 24.96
C LEU A 459 -1.64 -14.10 23.50
N ASN A 460 -0.52 -14.51 22.94
CA ASN A 460 -0.49 -15.11 21.60
C ASN A 460 -1.19 -16.48 21.54
N GLY A 461 -1.08 -17.29 22.59
CA GLY A 461 -1.73 -18.60 22.68
C GLY A 461 -3.25 -18.51 22.86
N LEU A 462 -3.73 -17.57 23.66
CA LEU A 462 -5.17 -17.36 23.88
C LEU A 462 -5.94 -17.07 22.59
N ARG A 463 -5.35 -16.37 21.64
CA ARG A 463 -6.01 -16.10 20.35
C ARG A 463 -6.15 -17.33 19.47
N ALA A 464 -5.24 -18.29 19.56
CA ALA A 464 -5.37 -19.55 18.84
C ALA A 464 -6.61 -20.34 19.28
N LEU A 465 -7.06 -20.14 20.52
CA LEU A 465 -8.28 -20.74 21.07
C LEU A 465 -9.54 -19.93 20.77
N ILE A 466 -9.45 -18.60 20.61
CA ILE A 466 -10.59 -17.68 20.47
C ILE A 466 -10.96 -17.42 18.99
N ASN A 467 -10.01 -17.51 18.06
CA ASN A 467 -10.27 -17.25 16.63
C ASN A 467 -11.36 -18.11 15.97
N PRO A 468 -11.57 -19.39 16.32
CA PRO A 468 -12.68 -20.16 15.78
C PRO A 468 -14.06 -19.62 16.21
N LEU A 469 -14.16 -19.04 17.43
CA LEU A 469 -15.39 -18.51 18.00
C LEU A 469 -15.75 -17.10 17.46
N LYS A 470 -14.74 -16.26 17.19
CA LYS A 470 -14.95 -14.91 16.63
C LYS A 470 -15.36 -14.93 15.17
N ALA A 471 -14.87 -15.86 14.36
CA ALA A 471 -15.24 -15.97 12.95
C ALA A 471 -16.76 -16.23 12.76
N SER A 472 -17.42 -16.84 13.75
CA SER A 472 -18.88 -17.06 13.75
C SER A 472 -19.67 -15.86 14.27
N LEU A 473 -19.09 -15.03 15.15
CA LEU A 473 -19.79 -13.87 15.74
C LEU A 473 -19.66 -12.60 14.89
N THR A 474 -18.51 -12.36 14.25
CA THR A 474 -18.32 -11.22 13.33
C THR A 474 -19.18 -11.34 12.08
N TRP A 475 -19.43 -12.55 11.59
CA TRP A 475 -20.36 -12.77 10.48
C TRP A 475 -21.80 -12.37 10.82
N MET A 476 -22.25 -12.59 12.07
CA MET A 476 -23.58 -12.18 12.53
C MET A 476 -23.69 -10.67 12.81
N GLN A 477 -22.64 -10.03 13.33
CA GLN A 477 -22.62 -8.59 13.55
C GLN A 477 -22.57 -7.78 12.25
N HIS A 478 -21.84 -8.25 11.23
CA HIS A 478 -21.83 -7.61 9.89
C HIS A 478 -23.20 -7.63 9.19
N LEU A 479 -24.06 -8.57 9.50
CA LEU A 479 -25.44 -8.62 8.97
C LEU A 479 -26.36 -7.59 9.66
N ILE A 480 -26.03 -7.16 10.87
CA ILE A 480 -26.86 -6.24 11.67
C ILE A 480 -26.42 -4.77 11.50
N ASP A 481 -25.10 -4.50 11.33
CA ASP A 481 -24.52 -3.14 11.32
C ASP A 481 -24.36 -2.50 9.93
N ASN A 482 -24.82 -3.14 8.87
CA ASN A 482 -24.54 -2.78 7.46
C ASN A 482 -25.27 -1.51 6.94
N LYS A 483 -25.78 -0.64 7.80
CA LYS A 483 -26.50 0.58 7.35
C LYS A 483 -25.87 1.93 7.68
N THR A 484 -24.75 2.02 8.43
CA THR A 484 -24.30 3.35 8.92
C THR A 484 -22.80 3.60 9.10
N ARG A 485 -21.86 2.78 8.60
CA ARG A 485 -20.42 3.05 8.77
C ARG A 485 -19.62 2.99 7.48
N PRO A 486 -18.94 4.07 7.05
CA PRO A 486 -18.15 4.11 5.81
C PRO A 486 -16.80 3.38 5.86
N TRP A 487 -16.31 2.94 7.04
CA TRP A 487 -15.04 2.18 7.16
C TRP A 487 -15.18 1.05 8.19
N PRO A 488 -14.98 -0.21 7.79
CA PRO A 488 -14.84 -1.29 8.76
C PRO A 488 -13.58 -1.04 9.58
N ASN A 489 -13.66 -1.20 10.89
CA ASN A 489 -12.47 -1.33 11.72
C ASN A 489 -11.66 -2.50 11.18
N GLN A 490 -10.52 -2.21 10.55
CA GLN A 490 -9.67 -3.21 9.90
C GLN A 490 -9.08 -4.23 10.89
N TYR A 491 -9.39 -4.12 12.19
CA TYR A 491 -8.69 -4.80 13.29
C TYR A 491 -9.58 -5.35 14.42
N GLU A 492 -10.91 -5.44 14.27
CA GLU A 492 -11.75 -6.21 15.20
C GLU A 492 -11.81 -7.70 14.88
#